data_33079a605f5892f48a21b9a429808cc7
#
_entry.id   33079a605f5892f48a21b9a429808cc7
#
_cell.length_a   1.000
_cell.length_b   1.000
_cell.length_c   1.000
_cell.angle_alpha   90.00
_cell.angle_beta   90.00
_cell.angle_gamma   90.00
#
_symmetry.space_group_name_H-M   'P 1'
#
loop_
_entity.id
_entity.type
_entity.pdbx_description
1 polymer ?
#
loop_
_entity_poly.entity_id
_entity_poly.type
_entity_poly.pdbx_seq_one_letter_code
_entity_poly.pdbx_strand_id
1 'polypeptide(L)'
;MGILENKARARLFYKYLSKVYDQVNPFIWNEEMRTEAIGMLDLDPDDRVLDVGCGTGFGTEGLLDHVDEVHGLDQSVHQMEKAWAKFGRTDGPVRFYRGDAERLPFKTGSFDVIWSSGSIEYWPHPVRALREFRRVLKPGGQVLVVGPNYPETGIMQKVADSIMLFYDDEEADRMFSEAGFEEVEHRLMGPSYDPDVAITTVGRAPE
;
A
#
# COMPACT_ATOMS: atom_id res chain seq x y z
N MET A 1 -10.21 -21.51 6.15
CA MET A 1 -9.28 -20.97 7.16
C MET A 1 -7.92 -20.80 6.48
N GLY A 2 -7.68 -19.62 5.94
CA GLY A 2 -6.47 -19.31 5.18
C GLY A 2 -5.24 -19.25 6.09
N ILE A 3 -4.05 -19.48 5.52
CA ILE A 3 -2.75 -19.42 6.24
C ILE A 3 -2.54 -18.02 6.84
N LEU A 4 -3.20 -16.98 6.32
CA LEU A 4 -3.04 -15.57 6.68
C LEU A 4 -3.90 -15.10 7.87
N GLU A 5 -4.87 -15.87 8.33
CA GLU A 5 -5.68 -15.53 9.51
C GLU A 5 -4.86 -15.49 10.82
N ASN A 6 -3.59 -15.90 10.77
CA ASN A 6 -2.68 -15.86 11.91
C ASN A 6 -1.44 -15.03 11.59
N LYS A 7 -1.34 -13.84 12.21
CA LYS A 7 -0.20 -12.90 12.05
C LYS A 7 1.19 -13.56 12.23
N ALA A 8 1.32 -14.58 13.07
CA ALA A 8 2.58 -15.28 13.26
C ALA A 8 2.93 -16.21 12.08
N ARG A 9 1.93 -16.88 11.50
CA ARG A 9 2.10 -17.70 10.30
C ARG A 9 2.33 -16.85 9.07
N ALA A 10 1.59 -15.74 8.92
CA ALA A 10 1.81 -14.76 7.87
C ALA A 10 3.26 -14.25 7.91
N ARG A 11 3.78 -13.80 9.08
CA ARG A 11 5.18 -13.36 9.24
C ARG A 11 6.20 -14.42 8.87
N LEU A 12 5.94 -15.67 9.20
CA LEU A 12 6.87 -16.77 8.89
C LEU A 12 6.85 -17.09 7.39
N PHE A 13 5.68 -17.11 6.80
CA PHE A 13 5.48 -17.30 5.35
C PHE A 13 6.19 -16.20 4.55
N TYR A 14 6.02 -14.94 4.94
CA TYR A 14 6.67 -13.79 4.31
C TYR A 14 8.18 -13.77 4.45
N LYS A 15 8.72 -14.26 5.57
CA LYS A 15 10.17 -14.40 5.74
C LYS A 15 10.81 -15.28 4.67
N TYR A 16 10.06 -16.25 4.16
CA TYR A 16 10.55 -17.16 3.11
C TYR A 16 10.12 -16.70 1.71
N LEU A 17 8.91 -16.16 1.56
CA LEU A 17 8.39 -15.71 0.28
C LEU A 17 9.00 -14.37 -0.15
N SER A 18 9.33 -13.48 0.79
CA SER A 18 9.95 -12.18 0.47
C SER A 18 11.22 -12.29 -0.37
N LYS A 19 11.97 -13.38 -0.20
CA LYS A 19 13.19 -13.63 -0.99
C LYS A 19 12.90 -13.93 -2.47
N VAL A 20 11.75 -14.56 -2.75
CA VAL A 20 11.29 -14.83 -4.11
C VAL A 20 10.52 -13.62 -4.65
N TYR A 21 9.72 -13.00 -3.81
CA TYR A 21 8.92 -11.83 -4.15
C TYR A 21 9.79 -10.62 -4.52
N ASP A 22 10.86 -10.34 -3.78
CA ASP A 22 11.84 -9.29 -4.11
C ASP A 22 12.50 -9.48 -5.50
N GLN A 23 12.51 -10.72 -6.02
CA GLN A 23 13.04 -11.02 -7.36
C GLN A 23 11.98 -10.90 -8.47
N VAL A 24 10.71 -11.08 -8.14
CA VAL A 24 9.59 -11.10 -9.10
C VAL A 24 8.86 -9.75 -9.10
N ASN A 25 8.81 -9.06 -7.98
CA ASN A 25 8.09 -7.81 -7.81
C ASN A 25 8.48 -6.69 -8.80
N PRO A 26 9.75 -6.47 -9.20
CA PRO A 26 10.10 -5.48 -10.21
C PRO A 26 9.50 -5.74 -11.60
N PHE A 27 9.07 -6.97 -11.88
CA PHE A 27 8.38 -7.31 -13.12
C PHE A 27 6.87 -7.09 -13.04
N ILE A 28 6.31 -7.05 -11.83
CA ILE A 28 4.87 -6.87 -11.59
C ILE A 28 4.55 -5.41 -11.32
N TRP A 29 5.40 -4.70 -10.53
CA TRP A 29 5.22 -3.31 -10.12
C TRP A 29 6.44 -2.49 -10.50
N ASN A 30 6.32 -1.66 -11.53
CA ASN A 30 7.42 -0.89 -12.12
C ASN A 30 7.23 0.63 -11.93
N GLU A 31 8.22 1.43 -12.34
CA GLU A 31 8.20 2.89 -12.21
C GLU A 31 7.07 3.56 -13.01
N GLU A 32 6.72 3.01 -14.18
CA GLU A 32 5.63 3.54 -15.01
C GLU A 32 4.29 3.41 -14.30
N MET A 33 3.99 2.23 -13.75
CA MET A 33 2.78 1.99 -12.95
C MET A 33 2.76 2.84 -11.68
N ARG A 34 3.91 2.99 -11.00
CA ARG A 34 4.03 3.89 -9.84
C ARG A 34 3.69 5.33 -10.21
N THR A 35 4.26 5.83 -11.30
CA THR A 35 4.01 7.20 -11.77
C THR A 35 2.55 7.41 -12.17
N GLU A 36 1.96 6.43 -12.86
CA GLU A 36 0.54 6.46 -13.21
C GLU A 36 -0.36 6.47 -11.97
N ALA A 37 -0.06 5.64 -10.97
CA ALA A 37 -0.82 5.60 -9.73
C ALA A 37 -0.68 6.90 -8.92
N ILE A 38 0.52 7.46 -8.81
CA ILE A 38 0.73 8.77 -8.16
C ILE A 38 -0.07 9.86 -8.87
N GLY A 39 -0.17 9.81 -10.20
CA GLY A 39 -0.97 10.74 -11.00
C GLY A 39 -2.49 10.66 -10.76
N MET A 40 -2.99 9.70 -9.97
CA MET A 40 -4.39 9.65 -9.50
C MET A 40 -4.62 10.46 -8.22
N LEU A 41 -3.56 10.96 -7.59
CA LEU A 41 -3.61 11.78 -6.37
C LEU A 41 -3.48 13.27 -6.72
N ASP A 42 -4.19 14.09 -5.97
CA ASP A 42 -4.00 15.54 -5.95
C ASP A 42 -2.93 15.85 -4.89
N LEU A 43 -1.69 16.04 -5.30
CA LEU A 43 -0.56 16.28 -4.40
C LEU A 43 -0.09 17.72 -4.47
N ASP A 44 0.02 18.36 -3.30
CA ASP A 44 0.68 19.65 -3.12
C ASP A 44 2.05 19.47 -2.43
N PRO A 45 3.07 20.31 -2.71
CA PRO A 45 4.40 20.15 -2.16
C PRO A 45 4.47 20.12 -0.62
N ASP A 46 3.57 20.80 0.07
CA ASP A 46 3.47 20.88 1.53
C ASP A 46 2.56 19.82 2.16
N ASP A 47 2.01 18.89 1.35
CA ASP A 47 1.22 17.78 1.86
C ASP A 47 2.05 16.85 2.75
N ARG A 48 1.43 16.44 3.83
CA ARG A 48 1.96 15.37 4.70
C ARG A 48 1.50 14.01 4.20
N VAL A 49 2.40 13.32 3.54
CA VAL A 49 2.13 12.01 2.95
C VAL A 49 2.63 10.88 3.85
N LEU A 50 1.78 9.86 4.07
CA LEU A 50 2.15 8.62 4.75
C LEU A 50 2.22 7.46 3.75
N ASP A 51 3.43 6.88 3.57
CA ASP A 51 3.65 5.66 2.81
C ASP A 51 3.56 4.44 3.75
N VAL A 52 2.45 3.71 3.71
CA VAL A 52 2.19 2.55 4.57
C VAL A 52 2.62 1.26 3.89
N GLY A 53 3.52 0.54 4.54
CA GLY A 53 4.22 -0.60 3.95
C GLY A 53 5.32 -0.13 3.01
N CYS A 54 6.04 0.93 3.39
CA CYS A 54 7.02 1.60 2.54
C CYS A 54 8.18 0.70 2.08
N GLY A 55 8.41 -0.43 2.76
CA GLY A 55 9.41 -1.43 2.38
C GLY A 55 10.80 -0.84 2.20
N THR A 56 11.35 -0.97 1.01
CA THR A 56 12.65 -0.40 0.60
C THR A 56 12.55 1.05 0.11
N GLY A 57 11.34 1.63 0.12
CA GLY A 57 11.09 3.02 -0.28
C GLY A 57 10.82 3.22 -1.76
N PHE A 58 10.30 2.23 -2.46
CA PHE A 58 9.97 2.35 -3.89
C PHE A 58 8.83 3.36 -4.14
N GLY A 59 7.73 3.28 -3.36
CA GLY A 59 6.65 4.27 -3.39
C GLY A 59 7.12 5.63 -2.90
N THR A 60 7.82 5.64 -1.76
CA THR A 60 8.43 6.84 -1.15
C THR A 60 9.24 7.66 -2.14
N GLU A 61 10.04 7.02 -3.01
CA GLU A 61 10.86 7.69 -4.01
C GLU A 61 10.04 8.49 -5.01
N GLY A 62 8.98 7.88 -5.57
CA GLY A 62 8.12 8.58 -6.52
C GLY A 62 7.30 9.70 -5.87
N LEU A 63 6.87 9.52 -4.61
CA LEU A 63 6.16 10.56 -3.86
C LEU A 63 7.03 11.81 -3.64
N LEU A 64 8.32 11.65 -3.39
CA LEU A 64 9.28 12.76 -3.19
C LEU A 64 9.50 13.62 -4.44
N ASP A 65 9.06 13.18 -5.63
CA ASP A 65 9.05 14.03 -6.82
C ASP A 65 7.92 15.08 -6.77
N HIS A 66 6.98 14.94 -5.82
CA HIS A 66 5.77 15.77 -5.72
C HIS A 66 5.65 16.51 -4.38
N VAL A 67 6.23 15.97 -3.30
CA VAL A 67 6.10 16.53 -1.94
C VAL A 67 7.48 16.67 -1.26
N ASP A 68 7.59 17.62 -0.32
CA ASP A 68 8.84 17.95 0.35
C ASP A 68 9.25 16.90 1.40
N GLU A 69 8.28 16.22 2.05
CA GLU A 69 8.54 15.24 3.11
C GLU A 69 7.55 14.07 3.03
N VAL A 70 8.08 12.84 3.16
CA VAL A 70 7.28 11.61 3.26
C VAL A 70 7.49 10.93 4.61
N HIS A 71 6.40 10.46 5.20
CA HIS A 71 6.42 9.60 6.40
C HIS A 71 6.30 8.13 5.95
N GLY A 72 7.38 7.35 6.06
CA GLY A 72 7.39 5.93 5.71
C GLY A 72 7.11 5.05 6.94
N LEU A 73 6.14 4.14 6.85
CA LEU A 73 5.85 3.17 7.91
C LEU A 73 5.96 1.75 7.38
N ASP A 74 6.71 0.91 8.10
CA ASP A 74 6.79 -0.54 7.82
C ASP A 74 6.94 -1.35 9.11
N GLN A 75 6.48 -2.60 9.11
CA GLN A 75 6.70 -3.52 10.24
C GLN A 75 8.06 -4.20 10.19
N SER A 76 8.69 -4.27 9.01
CA SER A 76 9.96 -4.96 8.75
C SER A 76 11.14 -4.02 8.91
N VAL A 77 11.90 -4.18 9.99
CA VAL A 77 13.16 -3.43 10.19
C VAL A 77 14.14 -3.69 9.06
N HIS A 78 14.19 -4.92 8.53
CA HIS A 78 15.11 -5.27 7.44
C HIS A 78 14.82 -4.50 6.14
N GLN A 79 13.54 -4.29 5.79
CA GLN A 79 13.17 -3.48 4.64
C GLN A 79 13.50 -2.00 4.90
N MET A 80 13.18 -1.50 6.09
CA MET A 80 13.49 -0.13 6.49
C MET A 80 15.00 0.17 6.49
N GLU A 81 15.87 -0.80 6.82
CA GLU A 81 17.32 -0.63 6.75
C GLU A 81 17.79 -0.29 5.32
N LYS A 82 17.18 -0.90 4.30
CA LYS A 82 17.46 -0.57 2.89
C LYS A 82 16.95 0.84 2.54
N ALA A 83 15.76 1.21 2.99
CA ALA A 83 15.21 2.55 2.81
C ALA A 83 16.08 3.62 3.51
N TRP A 84 16.55 3.38 4.72
CA TRP A 84 17.47 4.27 5.43
C TRP A 84 18.81 4.46 4.69
N ALA A 85 19.31 3.40 4.06
CA ALA A 85 20.53 3.52 3.25
C ALA A 85 20.31 4.41 2.01
N LYS A 86 19.10 4.45 1.49
CA LYS A 86 18.71 5.24 0.32
C LYS A 86 18.42 6.71 0.65
N PHE A 87 17.62 6.98 1.68
CA PHE A 87 17.07 8.32 1.98
C PHE A 87 17.72 9.01 3.19
N GLY A 88 18.66 8.34 3.88
CA GLY A 88 19.17 8.80 5.17
C GLY A 88 18.26 8.37 6.33
N ARG A 89 18.81 8.35 7.53
CA ARG A 89 18.08 7.85 8.71
C ARG A 89 17.35 8.94 9.47
N THR A 90 17.91 10.15 9.54
CA THR A 90 17.41 11.24 10.36
C THR A 90 17.37 12.60 9.66
N ASP A 91 18.24 12.81 8.68
CA ASP A 91 18.48 14.13 8.08
C ASP A 91 17.96 14.23 6.63
N GLY A 92 17.25 13.19 6.16
CA GLY A 92 16.66 13.14 4.83
C GLY A 92 15.21 13.65 4.79
N PRO A 93 14.60 13.65 3.60
CA PRO A 93 13.22 14.08 3.39
C PRO A 93 12.19 13.03 3.84
N VAL A 94 12.64 11.92 4.46
CA VAL A 94 11.78 10.83 4.90
C VAL A 94 11.87 10.62 6.41
N ARG A 95 10.71 10.53 7.06
CA ARG A 95 10.58 10.15 8.46
C ARG A 95 10.11 8.70 8.57
N PHE A 96 10.95 7.82 9.10
CA PHE A 96 10.62 6.40 9.18
C PHE A 96 10.05 5.99 10.53
N TYR A 97 8.98 5.18 10.49
CA TYR A 97 8.29 4.65 11.65
C TYR A 97 8.13 3.14 11.53
N ARG A 98 8.41 2.43 12.62
CA ARG A 98 8.07 1.01 12.68
C ARG A 98 6.65 0.86 13.22
N GLY A 99 5.77 0.24 12.44
CA GLY A 99 4.36 0.12 12.83
C GLY A 99 3.60 -0.96 12.08
N ASP A 100 2.32 -1.07 12.44
CA ASP A 100 1.34 -1.98 11.86
C ASP A 100 0.24 -1.14 11.19
N ALA A 101 -0.09 -1.43 9.93
CA ALA A 101 -1.14 -0.75 9.17
C ALA A 101 -2.50 -0.79 9.89
N GLU A 102 -2.79 -1.88 10.61
CA GLU A 102 -4.03 -2.02 11.37
C GLU A 102 -4.04 -1.26 12.72
N ARG A 103 -2.93 -0.60 13.07
CA ARG A 103 -2.78 0.21 14.28
C ARG A 103 -1.69 1.26 14.09
N LEU A 104 -2.02 2.33 13.43
CA LEU A 104 -1.08 3.41 13.12
C LEU A 104 -0.71 4.24 14.37
N PRO A 105 0.59 4.52 14.60
CA PRO A 105 1.06 5.26 15.76
C PRO A 105 0.91 6.78 15.61
N PHE A 106 -0.09 7.24 14.88
CA PHE A 106 -0.33 8.65 14.59
C PHE A 106 -1.66 9.13 15.17
N LYS A 107 -1.75 10.44 15.40
CA LYS A 107 -2.98 11.10 15.81
C LYS A 107 -4.00 11.15 14.68
N THR A 108 -5.26 11.29 15.02
CA THR A 108 -6.35 11.58 14.08
C THR A 108 -6.03 12.87 13.31
N GLY A 109 -6.31 12.89 12.00
CA GLY A 109 -6.16 14.07 11.15
C GLY A 109 -4.71 14.54 10.99
N SER A 110 -3.76 13.62 10.88
CA SER A 110 -2.33 13.94 10.79
C SER A 110 -1.79 14.07 9.37
N PHE A 111 -2.47 13.49 8.37
CA PHE A 111 -1.99 13.37 7.00
C PHE A 111 -3.00 13.88 5.99
N ASP A 112 -2.51 14.46 4.93
CA ASP A 112 -3.29 14.89 3.77
C ASP A 112 -3.53 13.70 2.83
N VAL A 113 -2.48 12.89 2.62
CA VAL A 113 -2.52 11.74 1.72
C VAL A 113 -1.91 10.50 2.38
N ILE A 114 -2.54 9.34 2.14
CA ILE A 114 -1.97 8.03 2.43
C ILE A 114 -1.77 7.29 1.13
N TRP A 115 -0.56 6.78 0.98
CA TRP A 115 -0.16 5.87 -0.08
C TRP A 115 0.13 4.49 0.50
N SER A 116 -0.25 3.42 -0.21
CA SER A 116 0.18 2.07 0.10
C SER A 116 0.23 1.23 -1.17
N SER A 117 1.39 0.69 -1.51
CA SER A 117 1.55 -0.17 -2.68
C SER A 117 2.22 -1.49 -2.33
N GLY A 118 1.67 -2.61 -2.83
CA GLY A 118 2.20 -3.95 -2.60
C GLY A 118 2.26 -4.33 -1.11
N SER A 119 1.27 -3.94 -0.34
CA SER A 119 1.22 -4.26 1.10
C SER A 119 -0.14 -4.74 1.60
N ILE A 120 -1.25 -4.46 0.90
CA ILE A 120 -2.60 -4.87 1.30
C ILE A 120 -2.74 -6.39 1.40
N GLU A 121 -2.08 -7.13 0.54
CA GLU A 121 -2.04 -8.58 0.53
C GLU A 121 -1.49 -9.19 1.82
N TYR A 122 -0.88 -8.34 2.67
CA TYR A 122 -0.29 -8.73 3.95
C TYR A 122 -1.11 -8.30 5.16
N TRP A 123 -2.27 -7.69 4.97
CA TRP A 123 -3.12 -7.24 6.07
C TRP A 123 -4.17 -8.31 6.41
N PRO A 124 -4.11 -8.95 7.59
CA PRO A 124 -5.12 -9.91 8.01
C PRO A 124 -6.54 -9.33 8.07
N HIS A 125 -6.67 -8.04 8.30
CA HIS A 125 -7.93 -7.32 8.40
C HIS A 125 -7.89 -6.02 7.61
N PRO A 126 -8.02 -6.05 6.26
CA PRO A 126 -7.84 -4.88 5.40
C PRO A 126 -8.79 -3.73 5.74
N VAL A 127 -10.05 -4.01 6.05
CA VAL A 127 -11.02 -2.97 6.47
C VAL A 127 -10.58 -2.28 7.78
N ARG A 128 -9.91 -2.99 8.68
CA ARG A 128 -9.36 -2.38 9.89
C ARG A 128 -8.19 -1.46 9.58
N ALA A 129 -7.30 -1.85 8.66
CA ALA A 129 -6.23 -0.98 8.19
C ALA A 129 -6.79 0.28 7.53
N LEU A 130 -7.76 0.12 6.63
CA LEU A 130 -8.44 1.23 5.96
C LEU A 130 -9.15 2.18 6.96
N ARG A 131 -9.76 1.65 8.04
CA ARG A 131 -10.32 2.50 9.11
C ARG A 131 -9.26 3.29 9.85
N GLU A 132 -8.08 2.71 10.09
CA GLU A 132 -6.95 3.45 10.65
C GLU A 132 -6.43 4.52 9.69
N PHE A 133 -6.40 4.23 8.38
CA PHE A 133 -6.06 5.23 7.36
C PHE A 133 -7.04 6.41 7.39
N ARG A 134 -8.34 6.11 7.35
CA ARG A 134 -9.36 7.16 7.48
C ARG A 134 -9.22 7.97 8.78
N ARG A 135 -8.89 7.32 9.90
CA ARG A 135 -8.69 8.00 11.19
C ARG A 135 -7.53 8.99 11.15
N VAL A 136 -6.42 8.64 10.52
CA VAL A 136 -5.23 9.51 10.50
C VAL A 136 -5.23 10.50 9.37
N LEU A 137 -6.08 10.35 8.36
CA LEU A 137 -6.32 11.36 7.34
C LEU A 137 -7.04 12.58 7.91
N LYS A 138 -6.72 13.75 7.41
CA LYS A 138 -7.51 14.97 7.58
C LYS A 138 -8.87 14.82 6.87
N PRO A 139 -9.91 15.61 7.26
CA PRO A 139 -11.13 15.71 6.46
C PRO A 139 -10.79 16.03 5.00
N GLY A 140 -11.45 15.38 4.04
CA GLY A 140 -11.18 15.53 2.61
C GLY A 140 -9.88 14.90 2.10
N GLY A 141 -9.04 14.36 2.99
CA GLY A 141 -7.75 13.73 2.62
C GLY A 141 -7.92 12.46 1.79
N GLN A 142 -6.91 12.14 1.00
CA GLN A 142 -6.95 11.03 0.04
C GLN A 142 -6.21 9.79 0.52
N VAL A 143 -6.70 8.62 0.15
CA VAL A 143 -5.99 7.35 0.27
C VAL A 143 -5.85 6.70 -1.09
N LEU A 144 -4.67 6.15 -1.38
CA LEU A 144 -4.44 5.30 -2.54
C LEU A 144 -3.83 3.97 -2.08
N VAL A 145 -4.44 2.88 -2.52
CA VAL A 145 -3.95 1.53 -2.26
C VAL A 145 -3.77 0.79 -3.57
N VAL A 146 -2.59 0.20 -3.77
CA VAL A 146 -2.30 -0.69 -4.89
C VAL A 146 -2.10 -2.10 -4.36
N GLY A 147 -2.79 -3.04 -4.94
CA GLY A 147 -2.63 -4.46 -4.62
C GLY A 147 -2.81 -5.35 -5.84
N PRO A 148 -2.59 -6.65 -5.69
CA PRO A 148 -2.74 -7.59 -6.78
C PRO A 148 -4.22 -7.74 -7.15
N ASN A 149 -4.51 -7.61 -8.45
CA ASN A 149 -5.84 -7.88 -8.99
C ASN A 149 -6.13 -9.38 -8.97
N TYR A 150 -7.39 -9.74 -8.72
CA TYR A 150 -7.79 -11.14 -8.69
C TYR A 150 -7.70 -11.76 -10.10
N PRO A 151 -6.95 -12.86 -10.29
CA PRO A 151 -6.74 -13.45 -11.60
C PRO A 151 -8.03 -14.11 -12.14
N GLU A 152 -8.44 -13.77 -13.35
CA GLU A 152 -9.69 -14.24 -13.94
C GLU A 152 -9.70 -15.74 -14.27
N THR A 153 -8.54 -16.41 -14.43
CA THR A 153 -8.49 -17.80 -14.91
C THR A 153 -7.38 -18.66 -14.29
N GLY A 154 -7.66 -19.96 -14.15
CA GLY A 154 -6.68 -21.04 -14.12
C GLY A 154 -6.08 -21.43 -12.77
N ILE A 155 -4.85 -21.94 -12.81
CA ILE A 155 -4.07 -22.42 -11.64
C ILE A 155 -3.76 -21.26 -10.70
N MET A 156 -3.55 -20.06 -11.24
CA MET A 156 -3.26 -18.86 -10.44
C MET A 156 -4.43 -18.48 -9.51
N GLN A 157 -5.68 -18.70 -9.92
CA GLN A 157 -6.86 -18.53 -9.08
C GLN A 157 -6.80 -19.40 -7.81
N LYS A 158 -6.41 -20.67 -7.94
CA LYS A 158 -6.27 -21.58 -6.79
C LYS A 158 -5.11 -21.21 -5.87
N VAL A 159 -4.09 -20.58 -6.43
CA VAL A 159 -2.96 -20.05 -5.66
C VAL A 159 -3.40 -18.78 -4.93
N ALA A 160 -4.11 -17.87 -5.62
CA ALA A 160 -4.71 -16.67 -5.04
C ALA A 160 -5.59 -17.01 -3.82
N ASP A 161 -6.55 -17.92 -3.96
CA ASP A 161 -7.45 -18.37 -2.89
C ASP A 161 -6.74 -18.96 -1.67
N SER A 162 -5.50 -19.37 -1.82
CA SER A 162 -4.78 -20.10 -0.78
C SER A 162 -3.73 -19.28 -0.04
N ILE A 163 -3.22 -18.21 -0.61
CA ILE A 163 -1.93 -17.64 -0.17
C ILE A 163 -1.98 -16.13 0.11
N MET A 164 -2.67 -15.32 -0.70
CA MET A 164 -2.61 -13.86 -0.64
C MET A 164 -4.02 -13.26 -0.73
N LEU A 165 -4.17 -12.04 -0.23
CA LEU A 165 -5.37 -11.27 -0.45
C LEU A 165 -5.28 -10.64 -1.86
N PHE A 166 -6.02 -11.22 -2.78
CA PHE A 166 -6.36 -10.60 -4.05
C PHE A 166 -7.75 -10.01 -3.94
N TYR A 167 -8.04 -8.93 -4.62
CA TYR A 167 -9.36 -8.33 -4.62
C TYR A 167 -9.67 -7.72 -5.98
N ASP A 168 -10.94 -7.75 -6.34
CA ASP A 168 -11.49 -7.09 -7.50
C ASP A 168 -12.07 -5.71 -7.12
N ASP A 169 -12.65 -5.02 -8.09
CA ASP A 169 -13.26 -3.71 -7.91
C ASP A 169 -14.47 -3.76 -6.95
N GLU A 170 -15.31 -4.79 -7.02
CA GLU A 170 -16.47 -4.95 -6.12
C GLU A 170 -16.03 -5.17 -4.66
N GLU A 171 -14.96 -5.94 -4.45
CA GLU A 171 -14.39 -6.15 -3.12
C GLU A 171 -13.68 -4.89 -2.60
N ALA A 172 -12.97 -4.16 -3.47
CA ALA A 172 -12.36 -2.89 -3.14
C ALA A 172 -13.40 -1.86 -2.72
N ASP A 173 -14.47 -1.69 -3.51
CA ASP A 173 -15.61 -0.82 -3.19
C ASP A 173 -16.18 -1.13 -1.81
N ARG A 174 -16.44 -2.41 -1.55
CA ARG A 174 -16.98 -2.84 -0.27
C ARG A 174 -16.04 -2.51 0.89
N MET A 175 -14.74 -2.80 0.76
CA MET A 175 -13.75 -2.54 1.81
C MET A 175 -13.60 -1.04 2.12
N PHE A 176 -13.53 -0.21 1.09
CA PHE A 176 -13.40 1.25 1.22
C PHE A 176 -14.68 1.86 1.80
N SER A 177 -15.85 1.46 1.30
CA SER A 177 -17.14 1.90 1.81
C SER A 177 -17.36 1.49 3.27
N GLU A 178 -17.03 0.24 3.66
CA GLU A 178 -17.09 -0.22 5.06
C GLU A 178 -16.11 0.53 5.97
N ALA A 179 -14.99 0.99 5.44
CA ALA A 179 -14.06 1.84 6.17
C ALA A 179 -14.53 3.30 6.27
N GLY A 180 -15.53 3.68 5.47
CA GLY A 180 -16.14 5.01 5.45
C GLY A 180 -15.42 6.00 4.54
N PHE A 181 -14.80 5.54 3.47
CA PHE A 181 -14.33 6.37 2.38
C PHE A 181 -15.46 6.65 1.39
N GLU A 182 -15.35 7.79 0.72
CA GLU A 182 -16.25 8.29 -0.32
C GLU A 182 -15.44 8.49 -1.62
N GLU A 183 -16.13 8.76 -2.75
CA GLU A 183 -15.51 9.03 -4.06
C GLU A 183 -14.49 7.94 -4.45
N VAL A 184 -14.89 6.66 -4.33
CA VAL A 184 -14.00 5.54 -4.59
C VAL A 184 -13.88 5.33 -6.09
N GLU A 185 -12.63 5.32 -6.59
CA GLU A 185 -12.30 5.07 -7.99
C GLU A 185 -11.28 3.95 -8.10
N HIS A 186 -11.39 3.13 -9.16
CA HIS A 186 -10.47 2.03 -9.43
C HIS A 186 -9.83 2.17 -10.79
N ARG A 187 -8.58 1.72 -10.88
CA ARG A 187 -7.88 1.57 -12.14
C ARG A 187 -7.06 0.28 -12.13
N LEU A 188 -7.26 -0.55 -13.15
CA LEU A 188 -6.37 -1.68 -13.41
C LEU A 188 -5.07 -1.17 -14.03
N MET A 189 -3.96 -1.73 -13.59
CA MET A 189 -2.63 -1.35 -14.04
C MET A 189 -1.76 -2.59 -14.20
N GLY A 190 -0.87 -2.54 -15.18
CA GLY A 190 0.09 -3.59 -15.39
C GLY A 190 1.05 -3.29 -16.54
N PRO A 191 2.12 -4.07 -16.65
CA PRO A 191 3.01 -3.99 -17.80
C PRO A 191 2.28 -4.44 -19.09
N SER A 192 2.81 -4.08 -20.26
CA SER A 192 2.17 -4.34 -21.55
C SER A 192 1.80 -5.81 -21.82
N TYR A 193 2.47 -6.75 -21.16
CA TYR A 193 2.21 -8.19 -21.28
C TYR A 193 1.14 -8.71 -20.32
N ASP A 194 0.78 -7.95 -19.27
CA ASP A 194 -0.28 -8.23 -18.29
C ASP A 194 -0.83 -6.91 -17.75
N PRO A 195 -1.72 -6.23 -18.51
CA PRO A 195 -2.15 -4.87 -18.18
C PRO A 195 -3.04 -4.79 -16.94
N ASP A 196 -3.58 -5.91 -16.48
CA ASP A 196 -4.57 -5.98 -15.41
C ASP A 196 -4.05 -6.68 -14.15
N VAL A 197 -2.72 -6.76 -13.98
CA VAL A 197 -2.09 -7.50 -12.87
C VAL A 197 -2.29 -6.85 -11.50
N ALA A 198 -2.50 -5.55 -11.46
CA ALA A 198 -2.72 -4.79 -10.23
C ALA A 198 -3.99 -3.94 -10.31
N ILE A 199 -4.65 -3.79 -9.18
CA ILE A 199 -5.73 -2.84 -8.99
C ILE A 199 -5.27 -1.70 -8.10
N THR A 200 -5.48 -0.48 -8.57
CA THR A 200 -5.24 0.76 -7.82
C THR A 200 -6.59 1.34 -7.43
N THR A 201 -6.77 1.58 -6.15
CA THR A 201 -8.00 2.15 -5.60
C THR A 201 -7.69 3.45 -4.88
N VAL A 202 -8.38 4.52 -5.26
CA VAL A 202 -8.37 5.83 -4.58
C VAL A 202 -9.68 6.04 -3.85
N GLY A 203 -9.66 6.69 -2.70
CA GLY A 203 -10.84 7.13 -1.96
C GLY A 203 -10.56 8.40 -1.18
N ARG A 204 -11.61 9.12 -0.80
CA ARG A 204 -11.52 10.33 0.04
C ARG A 204 -12.10 10.09 1.43
N ALA A 205 -11.46 10.66 2.44
CA ALA A 205 -12.06 10.77 3.77
C ALA A 205 -13.20 11.81 3.70
N PRO A 206 -14.35 11.60 4.35
CA PRO A 206 -15.40 12.62 4.45
C PRO A 206 -14.89 13.92 5.04
N GLU A 207 -15.56 15.06 4.68
CA GLU A 207 -15.31 16.39 5.21
C GLU A 207 -15.55 16.49 6.74
#